data_d716802b7c321311ad07c5db084be558
#
_entry.id   d716802b7c321311ad07c5db084be558
#
_cell.length_a   1.000
_cell.length_b   1.000
_cell.length_c   1.000
_cell.angle_alpha   90.00
_cell.angle_beta   90.00
_cell.angle_gamma   90.00
#
_symmetry.space_group_name_H-M   'P 1'
#
loop_
_entity.id
_entity.type
_entity.pdbx_description
1 polymer ?
#
loop_
_entity_poly.entity_id
_entity_poly.type
_entity_poly.pdbx_seq_one_letter_code
_entity_poly.pdbx_strand_id
1 'polypeptide(L)'
;MAIDTDKIAQEAIDAIAEKIKNLNTLNIIVAGKTGVGKSTLINAVFRDKLAETGMGKPVTDHMRKISKKGIPLAIYDTKGFELGRDVQQQVKQEVMETISKGLATQDINKAIHCIWYCIDTASNRVEPEEIEWLKELSKENQITQVPIIVVLTQSFSKKNADAMRKMILNENLDVVQVVPVLAEDYEIDEAYVARSYGLDVLIHVMGEALPDELMDTLQNVQIASLAEKKKRAQAAIATATLAAAGEGAAPIPFSDCALLIPTQLGMIASITVIFGFDVNKSILTAFLSSTLGSGGATLLGKTVVSNLVKLIPGVGTIAGGAISAATAGVLTAALGEAYIGIMTLVFNGEMSIDDLGTKRGKDQMTALFKYCLL
;
A
#
# COMPACT_ATOMS: atom_id res chain seq x y z
N MET A 1 -14.44 -23.97 26.42
CA MET A 1 -14.06 -22.61 26.85
C MET A 1 -14.81 -21.63 25.96
N ALA A 2 -15.46 -20.63 26.51
CA ALA A 2 -16.06 -19.56 25.71
C ALA A 2 -14.93 -18.72 25.11
N ILE A 3 -14.97 -18.47 23.80
CA ILE A 3 -13.99 -17.61 23.13
C ILE A 3 -14.37 -16.17 23.44
N ASP A 4 -13.46 -15.47 24.11
CA ASP A 4 -13.60 -14.06 24.41
C ASP A 4 -13.21 -13.24 23.17
N THR A 5 -14.23 -12.81 22.38
CA THR A 5 -14.03 -12.02 21.16
C THR A 5 -13.36 -10.67 21.45
N ASP A 6 -13.55 -10.13 22.65
CA ASP A 6 -12.92 -8.89 23.10
C ASP A 6 -11.41 -9.06 23.32
N LYS A 7 -11.02 -10.22 23.88
CA LYS A 7 -9.61 -10.57 24.03
C LYS A 7 -8.94 -10.79 22.67
N ILE A 8 -9.61 -11.52 21.79
CA ILE A 8 -9.09 -11.77 20.41
C ILE A 8 -8.94 -10.45 19.63
N ALA A 9 -9.92 -9.54 19.74
CA ALA A 9 -9.81 -8.22 19.11
C ALA A 9 -8.65 -7.40 19.68
N GLN A 10 -8.37 -7.51 20.99
CA GLN A 10 -7.22 -6.86 21.60
C GLN A 10 -5.89 -7.45 21.06
N GLU A 11 -5.79 -8.75 21.02
CA GLU A 11 -4.61 -9.43 20.43
C GLU A 11 -4.38 -9.03 18.97
N ALA A 12 -5.46 -8.84 18.17
CA ALA A 12 -5.36 -8.32 16.79
C ALA A 12 -4.85 -6.88 16.76
N ILE A 13 -5.33 -6.00 17.63
CA ILE A 13 -4.83 -4.61 17.73
C ILE A 13 -3.35 -4.59 18.11
N ASP A 14 -2.94 -5.41 19.06
CA ASP A 14 -1.54 -5.50 19.48
C ASP A 14 -0.65 -6.00 18.32
N ALA A 15 -1.12 -7.00 17.56
CA ALA A 15 -0.43 -7.50 16.37
C ALA A 15 -0.35 -6.44 15.25
N ILE A 16 -1.39 -5.63 15.03
CA ILE A 16 -1.38 -4.51 14.09
C ILE A 16 -0.33 -3.47 14.52
N ALA A 17 -0.36 -3.08 15.78
CA ALA A 17 0.56 -2.09 16.34
C ALA A 17 2.02 -2.55 16.23
N GLU A 18 2.30 -3.82 16.50
CA GLU A 18 3.63 -4.42 16.34
C GLU A 18 4.08 -4.40 14.87
N LYS A 19 3.21 -4.80 13.95
CA LYS A 19 3.53 -4.76 12.51
C LYS A 19 3.80 -3.34 12.01
N ILE A 20 2.99 -2.36 12.40
CA ILE A 20 3.21 -0.94 12.03
C ILE A 20 4.56 -0.45 12.57
N LYS A 21 4.90 -0.79 13.81
CA LYS A 21 6.18 -0.43 14.43
C LYS A 21 7.38 -1.02 13.68
N ASN A 22 7.21 -2.18 13.08
CA ASN A 22 8.26 -2.90 12.36
C ASN A 22 8.34 -2.53 10.87
N LEU A 23 7.47 -1.64 10.37
CA LEU A 23 7.59 -1.13 9.00
C LEU A 23 8.86 -0.30 8.83
N ASN A 24 9.62 -0.60 7.79
CA ASN A 24 10.76 0.22 7.39
C ASN A 24 10.29 1.55 6.80
N THR A 25 11.06 2.61 7.01
CA THR A 25 10.73 3.94 6.45
C THR A 25 11.04 3.98 4.97
N LEU A 26 10.05 4.26 4.14
CA LEU A 26 10.22 4.53 2.71
C LEU A 26 10.70 5.96 2.51
N ASN A 27 11.90 6.14 1.96
CA ASN A 27 12.47 7.45 1.67
C ASN A 27 12.51 7.67 0.15
N ILE A 28 11.88 8.75 -0.33
CA ILE A 28 11.78 9.09 -1.75
C ILE A 28 12.28 10.50 -1.97
N ILE A 29 13.13 10.71 -2.98
CA ILE A 29 13.46 12.04 -3.47
C ILE A 29 12.45 12.41 -4.56
N VAL A 30 11.87 13.61 -4.48
CA VAL A 30 11.02 14.18 -5.53
C VAL A 30 11.69 15.43 -6.06
N ALA A 31 12.12 15.36 -7.31
CA ALA A 31 12.86 16.40 -8.00
C ALA A 31 12.11 16.91 -9.23
N GLY A 32 12.44 18.11 -9.68
CA GLY A 32 11.83 18.78 -10.85
C GLY A 32 11.62 20.26 -10.62
N LYS A 33 11.29 21.01 -11.68
CA LYS A 33 11.09 22.46 -11.63
C LYS A 33 9.97 22.88 -10.65
N THR A 34 9.95 24.12 -10.24
CA THR A 34 8.83 24.70 -9.48
C THR A 34 7.56 24.69 -10.35
N GLY A 35 6.42 24.44 -9.74
CA GLY A 35 5.14 24.44 -10.46
C GLY A 35 4.82 23.21 -11.29
N VAL A 36 5.75 22.26 -11.45
CA VAL A 36 5.48 21.02 -12.23
C VAL A 36 4.49 20.05 -11.57
N GLY A 37 3.94 20.37 -10.41
CA GLY A 37 2.92 19.53 -9.77
C GLY A 37 3.45 18.49 -8.79
N LYS A 38 4.69 18.63 -8.26
CA LYS A 38 5.26 17.71 -7.25
C LYS A 38 4.36 17.53 -6.03
N SER A 39 3.90 18.63 -5.43
CA SER A 39 3.06 18.57 -4.22
C SER A 39 1.70 17.91 -4.48
N THR A 40 1.07 18.21 -5.62
CA THR A 40 -0.19 17.57 -6.04
C THR A 40 0.02 16.07 -6.24
N LEU A 41 1.11 15.68 -6.91
CA LEU A 41 1.46 14.27 -7.09
C LEU A 41 1.65 13.54 -5.74
N ILE A 42 2.42 14.12 -4.83
CA ILE A 42 2.66 13.55 -3.50
C ILE A 42 1.34 13.35 -2.75
N ASN A 43 0.45 14.36 -2.75
CA ASN A 43 -0.83 14.30 -2.05
C ASN A 43 -1.82 13.32 -2.71
N ALA A 44 -1.74 13.10 -4.02
CA ALA A 44 -2.57 12.14 -4.74
C ALA A 44 -2.10 10.69 -4.55
N VAL A 45 -0.80 10.48 -4.34
CA VAL A 45 -0.23 9.13 -4.14
C VAL A 45 -0.29 8.68 -2.70
N PHE A 46 0.04 9.56 -1.74
CA PHE A 46 0.22 9.19 -0.34
C PHE A 46 -0.89 9.73 0.55
N ARG A 47 -1.25 8.92 1.57
CA ARG A 47 -2.23 9.32 2.57
C ARG A 47 -1.76 10.54 3.38
N ASP A 48 -2.70 11.22 4.01
CA ASP A 48 -2.47 12.32 4.96
C ASP A 48 -2.00 13.64 4.35
N LYS A 49 -2.14 13.81 3.02
CA LYS A 49 -1.76 15.07 2.33
C LYS A 49 -0.41 15.60 2.80
N LEU A 50 0.61 14.76 2.73
CA LEU A 50 1.93 15.00 3.34
C LEU A 50 2.59 16.30 2.87
N ALA A 51 2.37 16.72 1.62
CA ALA A 51 2.92 17.96 1.11
C ALA A 51 2.34 19.22 1.79
N GLU A 52 1.11 19.11 2.34
CA GLU A 52 0.43 20.19 3.04
C GLU A 52 0.59 20.10 4.56
N THR A 53 0.47 18.88 5.12
CA THR A 53 0.38 18.66 6.58
C THR A 53 1.67 18.13 7.20
N GLY A 54 2.61 17.64 6.40
CA GLY A 54 3.88 17.12 6.89
C GLY A 54 4.80 18.24 7.41
N MET A 55 5.59 17.94 8.44
CA MET A 55 6.63 18.84 8.92
C MET A 55 7.82 18.79 7.98
N GLY A 56 8.07 19.87 7.23
CA GLY A 56 9.25 20.03 6.40
C GLY A 56 10.45 20.53 7.22
N LYS A 57 11.54 19.78 7.22
CA LYS A 57 12.82 20.22 7.81
C LYS A 57 13.86 20.40 6.70
N PRO A 58 14.59 21.51 6.65
CA PRO A 58 15.72 21.66 5.73
C PRO A 58 16.71 20.51 5.93
N VAL A 59 17.14 19.91 4.83
CA VAL A 59 18.22 18.90 4.79
C VAL A 59 19.47 19.57 4.25
N THR A 60 19.28 20.39 3.22
CA THR A 60 20.29 21.23 2.58
C THR A 60 19.63 22.57 2.21
N ASP A 61 20.37 23.47 1.54
CA ASP A 61 19.84 24.77 1.08
C ASP A 61 18.73 24.61 0.02
N HIS A 62 18.77 23.48 -0.74
CA HIS A 62 17.85 23.22 -1.85
C HIS A 62 16.97 22.00 -1.66
N MET A 63 17.04 21.31 -0.51
CA MET A 63 16.24 20.12 -0.22
C MET A 63 15.62 20.18 1.17
N ARG A 64 14.34 19.83 1.27
CA ARG A 64 13.63 19.69 2.54
C ARG A 64 13.11 18.26 2.69
N LYS A 65 13.20 17.72 3.90
CA LYS A 65 12.60 16.45 4.27
C LYS A 65 11.20 16.70 4.85
N ILE A 66 10.19 16.11 4.24
CA ILE A 66 8.80 16.14 4.69
C ILE A 66 8.49 14.78 5.29
N SER A 67 8.03 14.74 6.54
CA SER A 67 7.62 13.51 7.22
C SER A 67 6.56 13.80 8.26
N LYS A 68 5.77 12.79 8.63
CA LYS A 68 4.74 12.88 9.67
C LYS A 68 4.93 11.74 10.67
N LYS A 69 4.85 12.05 11.97
CA LYS A 69 4.96 11.04 13.03
C LYS A 69 3.91 9.95 12.85
N GLY A 70 4.32 8.70 12.94
CA GLY A 70 3.43 7.54 12.79
C GLY A 70 3.22 7.08 11.35
N ILE A 71 3.77 7.80 10.35
CA ILE A 71 3.76 7.38 8.95
C ILE A 71 5.18 6.99 8.54
N PRO A 72 5.44 5.74 8.12
CA PRO A 72 6.77 5.27 7.77
C PRO A 72 7.18 5.75 6.37
N LEU A 73 7.06 7.06 6.12
CA LEU A 73 7.37 7.71 4.83
C LEU A 73 8.09 9.02 5.06
N ALA A 74 9.13 9.26 4.28
CA ALA A 74 9.79 10.55 4.20
C ALA A 74 10.00 10.95 2.74
N ILE A 75 9.57 12.15 2.40
CA ILE A 75 9.75 12.75 1.09
C ILE A 75 10.86 13.80 1.17
N TYR A 76 11.86 13.67 0.33
CA TYR A 76 12.91 14.66 0.13
C TYR A 76 12.56 15.50 -1.09
N ASP A 77 11.93 16.63 -0.86
CA ASP A 77 11.44 17.55 -1.90
C ASP A 77 12.54 18.56 -2.25
N THR A 78 12.96 18.59 -3.50
CA THR A 78 13.96 19.56 -3.97
C THR A 78 13.29 20.88 -4.34
N LYS A 79 13.98 22.00 -4.08
CA LYS A 79 13.60 23.28 -4.66
C LYS A 79 13.71 23.20 -6.19
N GLY A 80 12.84 23.91 -6.90
CA GLY A 80 12.82 23.92 -8.36
C GLY A 80 14.09 24.45 -9.00
N PHE A 81 14.45 23.90 -10.14
CA PHE A 81 15.70 24.15 -10.88
C PHE A 81 15.69 25.44 -11.72
N GLU A 82 14.82 26.40 -11.43
CA GLU A 82 14.63 27.60 -12.29
C GLU A 82 15.81 28.58 -12.29
N LEU A 83 16.77 28.43 -11.40
CA LEU A 83 17.75 29.45 -11.05
C LEU A 83 19.11 29.32 -11.77
N GLY A 84 19.16 28.67 -12.94
CA GLY A 84 20.39 28.59 -13.74
C GLY A 84 21.22 27.33 -13.48
N ARG A 85 22.21 27.10 -14.36
CA ARG A 85 23.04 25.87 -14.37
C ARG A 85 23.77 25.60 -13.06
N ASP A 86 24.26 26.64 -12.38
CA ASP A 86 24.99 26.49 -11.12
C ASP A 86 24.12 25.91 -10.01
N VAL A 87 22.85 26.37 -9.89
CA VAL A 87 21.91 25.83 -8.91
C VAL A 87 21.50 24.42 -9.25
N GLN A 88 21.32 24.10 -10.52
CA GLN A 88 21.02 22.73 -10.98
C GLN A 88 22.13 21.76 -10.60
N GLN A 89 23.40 22.15 -10.74
CA GLN A 89 24.54 21.32 -10.33
C GLN A 89 24.60 21.16 -8.81
N GLN A 90 24.34 22.23 -8.04
CA GLN A 90 24.29 22.17 -6.57
C GLN A 90 23.20 21.20 -6.10
N VAL A 91 21.98 21.30 -6.64
CA VAL A 91 20.89 20.38 -6.29
C VAL A 91 21.23 18.95 -6.63
N LYS A 92 21.85 18.69 -7.80
CA LYS A 92 22.28 17.34 -8.18
C LYS A 92 23.32 16.81 -7.18
N GLN A 93 24.32 17.62 -6.82
CA GLN A 93 25.30 17.25 -5.83
C GLN A 93 24.65 16.93 -4.47
N GLU A 94 23.71 17.77 -3.99
CA GLU A 94 22.98 17.54 -2.74
C GLU A 94 22.15 16.26 -2.77
N VAL A 95 21.53 15.93 -3.92
CA VAL A 95 20.82 14.66 -4.13
C VAL A 95 21.79 13.49 -3.97
N MET A 96 22.92 13.51 -4.68
CA MET A 96 23.92 12.43 -4.66
C MET A 96 24.58 12.28 -3.28
N GLU A 97 24.87 13.38 -2.60
CA GLU A 97 25.37 13.35 -1.23
C GLU A 97 24.34 12.76 -0.26
N THR A 98 23.06 13.11 -0.40
CA THR A 98 21.99 12.56 0.45
C THR A 98 21.85 11.05 0.26
N ILE A 99 21.91 10.58 -0.98
CA ILE A 99 21.90 9.15 -1.31
C ILE A 99 23.12 8.46 -0.69
N SER A 100 24.33 8.99 -0.93
CA SER A 100 25.58 8.41 -0.43
C SER A 100 25.64 8.36 1.09
N LYS A 101 25.19 9.41 1.77
CA LYS A 101 25.10 9.47 3.25
C LYS A 101 24.11 8.43 3.77
N GLY A 102 22.95 8.26 3.12
CA GLY A 102 21.96 7.25 3.49
C GLY A 102 22.54 5.83 3.37
N LEU A 103 23.15 5.50 2.24
CA LEU A 103 23.74 4.19 1.96
C LEU A 103 24.91 3.88 2.92
N ALA A 104 25.76 4.85 3.25
CA ALA A 104 26.87 4.68 4.16
C ALA A 104 26.44 4.24 5.58
N THR A 105 25.20 4.47 5.97
CA THR A 105 24.68 4.05 7.27
C THR A 105 24.39 2.56 7.35
N GLN A 106 24.25 1.86 6.22
CA GLN A 106 23.77 0.47 6.12
C GLN A 106 22.41 0.24 6.83
N ASP A 107 21.64 1.30 7.02
CA ASP A 107 20.32 1.30 7.66
C ASP A 107 19.24 1.59 6.60
N ILE A 108 18.42 0.60 6.29
CA ILE A 108 17.35 0.72 5.30
C ILE A 108 16.42 1.92 5.60
N ASN A 109 16.24 2.27 6.86
CA ASN A 109 15.40 3.41 7.26
C ASN A 109 16.01 4.78 6.93
N LYS A 110 17.28 4.82 6.53
CA LYS A 110 18.00 6.05 6.17
C LYS A 110 18.39 6.11 4.70
N ALA A 111 18.43 4.95 4.03
CA ALA A 111 18.69 4.88 2.60
C ALA A 111 17.60 5.59 1.79
N ILE A 112 17.98 6.18 0.66
CA ILE A 112 17.02 6.64 -0.35
C ILE A 112 16.67 5.44 -1.24
N HIS A 113 15.37 5.23 -1.48
CA HIS A 113 14.88 4.03 -2.13
C HIS A 113 14.38 4.27 -3.56
N CYS A 114 14.01 5.51 -3.89
CA CYS A 114 13.53 5.87 -5.21
C CYS A 114 13.68 7.37 -5.44
N ILE A 115 13.87 7.76 -6.70
CA ILE A 115 13.86 9.15 -7.16
C ILE A 115 12.71 9.31 -8.14
N TRP A 116 11.81 10.25 -7.88
CA TRP A 116 10.84 10.73 -8.86
C TRP A 116 11.36 12.02 -9.48
N TYR A 117 11.61 11.99 -10.77
CA TYR A 117 11.92 13.20 -11.51
C TYR A 117 10.69 13.66 -12.28
N CYS A 118 10.11 14.78 -11.85
CA CYS A 118 8.86 15.31 -12.36
C CYS A 118 9.11 16.30 -13.51
N ILE A 119 8.48 16.03 -14.66
CA ILE A 119 8.48 16.92 -15.84
C ILE A 119 7.03 17.26 -16.16
N ASP A 120 6.76 18.56 -16.34
CA ASP A 120 5.45 19.05 -16.73
C ASP A 120 5.19 18.81 -18.23
N THR A 121 4.04 18.23 -18.58
CA THR A 121 3.64 18.03 -19.99
C THR A 121 2.84 19.20 -20.57
N ALA A 122 2.40 20.17 -19.76
CA ALA A 122 1.61 21.31 -20.25
C ALA A 122 2.41 22.21 -21.19
N SER A 123 3.74 22.26 -21.02
CA SER A 123 4.65 22.98 -21.93
C SER A 123 4.78 22.33 -23.31
N ASN A 124 4.32 21.09 -23.48
CA ASN A 124 4.45 20.26 -24.70
C ASN A 124 5.90 20.08 -25.20
N ARG A 125 6.89 20.29 -24.35
CA ARG A 125 8.31 20.11 -24.68
C ARG A 125 9.10 19.72 -23.43
N VAL A 126 10.19 19.01 -23.64
CA VAL A 126 11.21 18.77 -22.62
C VAL A 126 12.37 19.71 -22.89
N GLU A 127 12.77 20.46 -21.90
CA GLU A 127 13.91 21.36 -22.04
C GLU A 127 15.21 20.55 -22.18
N PRO A 128 16.13 20.94 -23.09
CA PRO A 128 17.39 20.22 -23.24
C PRO A 128 18.20 20.11 -21.93
N GLU A 129 18.13 21.10 -21.08
CA GLU A 129 18.77 21.13 -19.77
C GLU A 129 18.21 20.06 -18.82
N GLU A 130 16.92 19.71 -18.92
CA GLU A 130 16.31 18.65 -18.11
C GLU A 130 16.82 17.29 -18.55
N ILE A 131 16.97 17.08 -19.85
CA ILE A 131 17.55 15.84 -20.38
C ILE A 131 19.03 15.73 -20.00
N GLU A 132 19.79 16.81 -20.11
CA GLU A 132 21.21 16.83 -19.70
C GLU A 132 21.34 16.50 -18.21
N TRP A 133 20.53 17.14 -17.37
CA TRP A 133 20.51 16.87 -15.93
C TRP A 133 20.19 15.41 -15.60
N LEU A 134 19.17 14.83 -16.28
CA LEU A 134 18.84 13.41 -16.12
C LEU A 134 19.96 12.49 -16.58
N LYS A 135 20.64 12.80 -17.70
CA LYS A 135 21.80 12.04 -18.17
C LYS A 135 22.93 12.03 -17.15
N GLU A 136 23.24 13.19 -16.59
CA GLU A 136 24.28 13.31 -15.58
C GLU A 136 23.89 12.60 -14.29
N LEU A 137 22.63 12.76 -13.80
CA LEU A 137 22.13 12.06 -12.63
C LEU A 137 22.18 10.53 -12.83
N SER A 138 21.69 10.03 -13.96
CA SER A 138 21.73 8.61 -14.30
C SER A 138 23.16 8.07 -14.29
N LYS A 139 24.11 8.81 -14.85
CA LYS A 139 25.52 8.42 -14.89
C LYS A 139 26.14 8.35 -13.48
N GLU A 140 25.91 9.34 -12.65
CA GLU A 140 26.41 9.37 -11.27
C GLU A 140 25.72 8.31 -10.41
N ASN A 141 24.45 8.01 -10.68
CA ASN A 141 23.66 7.01 -9.97
C ASN A 141 24.07 5.56 -10.28
N GLN A 142 24.88 5.28 -11.30
CA GLN A 142 25.34 3.93 -11.61
C GLN A 142 26.08 3.24 -10.44
N ILE A 143 26.65 4.01 -9.53
CA ILE A 143 27.32 3.49 -8.32
C ILE A 143 26.29 3.15 -7.24
N THR A 144 25.29 4.00 -7.05
CA THR A 144 24.29 3.88 -5.96
C THR A 144 23.08 3.04 -6.34
N GLN A 145 22.79 2.94 -7.63
CA GLN A 145 21.69 2.14 -8.23
C GLN A 145 20.30 2.43 -7.63
N VAL A 146 20.07 3.65 -7.15
CA VAL A 146 18.75 4.05 -6.68
C VAL A 146 17.80 4.17 -7.88
N PRO A 147 16.63 3.49 -7.90
CA PRO A 147 15.69 3.56 -9.01
C PRO A 147 15.25 4.99 -9.32
N ILE A 148 15.37 5.42 -10.58
CA ILE A 148 14.88 6.71 -11.07
C ILE A 148 13.63 6.47 -11.91
N ILE A 149 12.51 7.09 -11.54
CA ILE A 149 11.27 7.08 -12.31
C ILE A 149 11.02 8.50 -12.79
N VAL A 150 10.91 8.68 -14.10
CA VAL A 150 10.50 9.96 -14.68
C VAL A 150 8.98 10.03 -14.67
N VAL A 151 8.41 11.03 -13.99
CA VAL A 151 6.97 11.23 -13.88
C VAL A 151 6.56 12.42 -14.74
N LEU A 152 5.82 12.16 -15.80
CA LEU A 152 5.24 13.20 -16.65
C LEU A 152 3.95 13.70 -16.00
N THR A 153 4.07 14.79 -15.26
CA THR A 153 2.96 15.40 -14.51
C THR A 153 2.08 16.28 -15.39
N GLN A 154 0.91 16.68 -14.88
CA GLN A 154 -0.05 17.54 -15.60
C GLN A 154 -0.40 16.98 -17.00
N SER A 155 -0.48 15.66 -17.14
CA SER A 155 -0.69 14.98 -18.41
C SER A 155 -2.15 15.08 -18.88
N PHE A 156 -2.62 16.29 -19.12
CA PHE A 156 -3.99 16.58 -19.56
C PHE A 156 -4.33 15.94 -20.91
N SER A 157 -3.35 15.88 -21.82
CA SER A 157 -3.47 15.22 -23.11
C SER A 157 -2.65 13.94 -23.15
N LYS A 158 -3.31 12.80 -23.14
CA LYS A 158 -2.64 11.49 -23.27
C LYS A 158 -1.76 11.40 -24.51
N LYS A 159 -2.21 11.98 -25.65
CA LYS A 159 -1.45 12.02 -26.88
C LYS A 159 -0.13 12.77 -26.75
N ASN A 160 -0.17 13.94 -26.10
CA ASN A 160 1.04 14.75 -25.90
C ASN A 160 1.98 14.09 -24.90
N ALA A 161 1.43 13.54 -23.80
CA ALA A 161 2.20 12.80 -22.81
C ALA A 161 2.89 11.57 -23.40
N ASP A 162 2.22 10.80 -24.28
CA ASP A 162 2.82 9.67 -25.00
C ASP A 162 3.92 10.12 -25.96
N ALA A 163 3.75 11.26 -26.63
CA ALA A 163 4.79 11.82 -27.50
C ALA A 163 6.04 12.22 -26.68
N MET A 164 5.86 12.92 -25.56
CA MET A 164 6.96 13.28 -24.66
C MET A 164 7.62 12.04 -24.03
N ARG A 165 6.84 11.05 -23.62
CA ARG A 165 7.35 9.77 -23.13
C ARG A 165 8.28 9.10 -24.17
N LYS A 166 7.86 8.99 -25.42
CA LYS A 166 8.68 8.43 -26.50
C LYS A 166 9.96 9.23 -26.72
N MET A 167 9.87 10.56 -26.65
CA MET A 167 11.04 11.44 -26.80
C MET A 167 12.08 11.16 -25.72
N ILE A 168 11.66 11.09 -24.45
CA ILE A 168 12.56 10.82 -23.31
C ILE A 168 13.15 9.39 -23.41
N LEU A 169 12.34 8.39 -23.77
CA LEU A 169 12.81 7.01 -23.92
C LEU A 169 13.88 6.89 -25.03
N ASN A 170 13.81 7.70 -26.08
CA ASN A 170 14.82 7.70 -27.16
C ASN A 170 16.17 8.29 -26.73
N GLU A 171 16.23 8.97 -25.57
CA GLU A 171 17.48 9.51 -25.01
C GLU A 171 18.35 8.44 -24.34
N ASN A 172 17.89 7.19 -24.25
CA ASN A 172 18.57 6.05 -23.63
C ASN A 172 19.07 6.34 -22.22
N LEU A 173 18.21 6.95 -21.39
CA LEU A 173 18.47 7.24 -19.98
C LEU A 173 18.41 5.94 -19.17
N ASP A 174 19.26 5.82 -18.17
CA ASP A 174 19.20 4.73 -17.19
C ASP A 174 18.12 5.07 -16.13
N VAL A 175 16.86 4.89 -16.54
CA VAL A 175 15.68 5.11 -15.70
C VAL A 175 14.77 3.88 -15.75
N VAL A 176 14.08 3.59 -14.65
CA VAL A 176 13.18 2.43 -14.56
C VAL A 176 12.05 2.55 -15.57
N GLN A 177 11.40 3.71 -15.62
CA GLN A 177 10.27 3.95 -16.52
C GLN A 177 9.99 5.46 -16.63
N VAL A 178 9.29 5.85 -17.70
CA VAL A 178 8.67 7.16 -17.89
C VAL A 178 7.16 7.00 -17.78
N VAL A 179 6.55 7.60 -16.76
CA VAL A 179 5.13 7.37 -16.40
C VAL A 179 4.34 8.68 -16.56
N PRO A 180 3.41 8.76 -17.54
CA PRO A 180 2.48 9.88 -17.63
C PRO A 180 1.44 9.82 -16.52
N VAL A 181 1.22 10.95 -15.83
CA VAL A 181 0.29 11.06 -14.71
C VAL A 181 -0.53 12.35 -14.79
N LEU A 182 -1.84 12.23 -14.64
CA LEU A 182 -2.72 13.30 -14.23
C LEU A 182 -3.18 13.00 -12.81
N ALA A 183 -2.64 13.71 -11.83
CA ALA A 183 -2.78 13.38 -10.40
C ALA A 183 -4.21 13.60 -9.88
N GLU A 184 -4.93 14.59 -10.41
CA GLU A 184 -6.29 14.95 -10.05
C GLU A 184 -7.13 15.19 -11.30
N ASP A 185 -8.44 15.06 -11.19
CA ASP A 185 -9.35 15.45 -12.25
C ASP A 185 -9.19 16.94 -12.56
N TYR A 186 -9.15 17.29 -13.83
CA TYR A 186 -8.96 18.65 -14.27
C TYR A 186 -10.10 19.08 -15.21
N GLU A 187 -10.84 20.10 -14.79
CA GLU A 187 -11.90 20.70 -15.60
C GLU A 187 -11.28 21.61 -16.68
N ILE A 188 -11.42 21.22 -17.94
CA ILE A 188 -10.94 21.98 -19.07
C ILE A 188 -11.95 23.05 -19.45
N ASP A 189 -13.22 22.67 -19.46
CA ASP A 189 -14.38 23.57 -19.65
C ASP A 189 -15.63 22.92 -19.01
N GLU A 190 -16.79 23.61 -19.07
CA GLU A 190 -18.06 23.14 -18.50
C GLU A 190 -18.52 21.77 -19.03
N ALA A 191 -18.07 21.36 -20.21
CA ALA A 191 -18.47 20.13 -20.89
C ALA A 191 -17.42 19.01 -20.78
N TYR A 192 -16.17 19.30 -20.44
CA TYR A 192 -15.09 18.35 -20.49
C TYR A 192 -14.17 18.39 -19.27
N VAL A 193 -14.10 17.25 -18.57
CA VAL A 193 -13.18 17.01 -17.45
C VAL A 193 -12.17 15.94 -17.86
N ALA A 194 -10.90 16.29 -17.83
CA ALA A 194 -9.82 15.31 -17.94
C ALA A 194 -9.74 14.52 -16.63
N ARG A 195 -10.02 13.22 -16.69
CA ARG A 195 -9.98 12.35 -15.51
C ARG A 195 -8.56 12.00 -15.14
N SER A 196 -8.29 11.94 -13.84
CA SER A 196 -7.02 11.49 -13.28
C SER A 196 -6.64 10.08 -13.77
N TYR A 197 -5.35 9.82 -13.98
CA TYR A 197 -4.82 8.53 -14.43
C TYR A 197 -3.33 8.41 -14.18
N GLY A 198 -2.80 7.17 -14.26
CA GLY A 198 -1.38 6.86 -14.22
C GLY A 198 -0.78 6.74 -12.82
N LEU A 199 -1.53 7.09 -11.77
CA LEU A 199 -1.07 6.92 -10.38
C LEU A 199 -0.91 5.44 -10.00
N ASP A 200 -1.81 4.59 -10.45
CA ASP A 200 -1.74 3.14 -10.27
C ASP A 200 -0.53 2.54 -10.98
N VAL A 201 -0.23 3.01 -12.20
CA VAL A 201 0.97 2.61 -12.94
C VAL A 201 2.24 3.05 -12.21
N LEU A 202 2.26 4.27 -11.65
CA LEU A 202 3.40 4.76 -10.88
C LEU A 202 3.66 3.88 -9.65
N ILE A 203 2.61 3.50 -8.91
CA ILE A 203 2.74 2.60 -7.76
C ILE A 203 3.20 1.21 -8.18
N HIS A 204 2.70 0.69 -9.30
CA HIS A 204 3.15 -0.59 -9.84
C HIS A 204 4.65 -0.57 -10.18
N VAL A 205 5.10 0.44 -10.92
CA VAL A 205 6.51 0.62 -11.29
C VAL A 205 7.41 0.78 -10.05
N MET A 206 6.95 1.51 -9.03
CA MET A 206 7.66 1.56 -7.75
C MET A 206 7.77 0.19 -7.10
N GLY A 207 6.67 -0.57 -7.07
CA GLY A 207 6.65 -1.91 -6.48
C GLY A 207 7.63 -2.87 -7.15
N GLU A 208 7.80 -2.79 -8.47
CA GLU A 208 8.78 -3.61 -9.19
C GLU A 208 10.25 -3.17 -8.96
N ALA A 209 10.46 -1.92 -8.54
CA ALA A 209 11.79 -1.34 -8.35
C ALA A 209 12.28 -1.37 -6.89
N LEU A 210 11.38 -1.51 -5.93
CA LEU A 210 11.71 -1.49 -4.49
C LEU A 210 12.01 -2.89 -3.95
N PRO A 211 12.88 -3.02 -2.93
CA PRO A 211 13.09 -4.29 -2.25
C PRO A 211 11.84 -4.73 -1.47
N ASP A 212 11.68 -6.05 -1.30
CA ASP A 212 10.48 -6.66 -0.69
C ASP A 212 10.23 -6.16 0.75
N GLU A 213 11.29 -5.82 1.48
CA GLU A 213 11.24 -5.27 2.84
C GLU A 213 10.49 -3.93 2.95
N LEU A 214 10.29 -3.23 1.82
CA LEU A 214 9.55 -1.96 1.75
C LEU A 214 8.16 -2.11 1.16
N MET A 215 7.79 -3.29 0.67
CA MET A 215 6.50 -3.49 0.00
C MET A 215 5.31 -3.26 0.92
N ASP A 216 5.35 -3.76 2.16
CA ASP A 216 4.28 -3.52 3.12
C ASP A 216 4.18 -2.03 3.48
N THR A 217 5.33 -1.34 3.58
CA THR A 217 5.35 0.11 3.78
C THR A 217 4.76 0.86 2.59
N LEU A 218 5.17 0.53 1.37
CA LEU A 218 4.60 1.16 0.16
C LEU A 218 3.09 1.02 0.15
N GLN A 219 2.58 -0.19 0.39
CA GLN A 219 1.13 -0.41 0.41
C GLN A 219 0.45 0.31 1.58
N ASN A 220 1.08 0.38 2.74
CA ASN A 220 0.55 1.11 3.90
C ASN A 220 0.35 2.60 3.61
N VAL A 221 1.31 3.24 2.96
CA VAL A 221 1.32 4.70 2.79
C VAL A 221 0.61 5.20 1.52
N GLN A 222 0.50 4.37 0.46
CA GLN A 222 -0.13 4.77 -0.81
C GLN A 222 -1.67 4.67 -0.75
N ILE A 223 -2.34 5.55 -1.50
CA ILE A 223 -3.80 5.56 -1.69
C ILE A 223 -4.19 5.53 -3.18
N ALA A 224 -3.23 5.33 -4.07
CA ALA A 224 -3.38 5.49 -5.51
C ALA A 224 -3.76 4.18 -6.23
N SER A 225 -3.42 3.02 -5.66
CA SER A 225 -3.69 1.72 -6.30
C SER A 225 -4.29 0.71 -5.34
N LEU A 226 -5.59 0.50 -5.46
CA LEU A 226 -6.31 -0.58 -4.78
C LEU A 226 -5.86 -1.96 -5.27
N ALA A 227 -5.53 -2.07 -6.57
CA ALA A 227 -5.11 -3.33 -7.16
C ALA A 227 -3.82 -3.87 -6.51
N GLU A 228 -2.82 -3.02 -6.31
CA GLU A 228 -1.57 -3.41 -5.65
C GLU A 228 -1.78 -3.74 -4.18
N LYS A 229 -2.66 -3.01 -3.46
CA LYS A 229 -3.05 -3.37 -2.09
C LYS A 229 -3.68 -4.76 -2.04
N LYS A 230 -4.64 -5.04 -2.93
CA LYS A 230 -5.30 -6.36 -3.01
C LYS A 230 -4.31 -7.47 -3.33
N LYS A 231 -3.43 -7.27 -4.31
CA LYS A 231 -2.39 -8.23 -4.68
C LYS A 231 -1.50 -8.60 -3.48
N ARG A 232 -1.04 -7.59 -2.73
CA ARG A 232 -0.22 -7.81 -1.53
C ARG A 232 -1.01 -8.48 -0.39
N ALA A 233 -2.26 -8.08 -0.18
CA ALA A 233 -3.13 -8.67 0.83
C ALA A 233 -3.48 -10.14 0.50
N GLN A 234 -3.68 -10.49 -0.77
CA GLN A 234 -3.87 -11.88 -1.20
C GLN A 234 -2.63 -12.74 -0.96
N ALA A 235 -1.42 -12.19 -1.10
CA ALA A 235 -0.20 -12.90 -0.72
C ALA A 235 -0.16 -13.21 0.80
N ALA A 236 -0.63 -12.29 1.65
CA ALA A 236 -0.77 -12.53 3.09
C ALA A 236 -1.81 -13.63 3.39
N ILE A 237 -2.94 -13.65 2.67
CA ILE A 237 -3.94 -14.72 2.77
C ILE A 237 -3.34 -16.06 2.38
N ALA A 238 -2.63 -16.13 1.26
CA ALA A 238 -2.01 -17.37 0.79
C ALA A 238 -1.03 -17.94 1.83
N THR A 239 -0.19 -17.09 2.42
CA THR A 239 0.74 -17.49 3.49
C THR A 239 -0.01 -18.02 4.72
N ALA A 240 -1.04 -17.34 5.20
CA ALA A 240 -1.83 -17.75 6.34
C ALA A 240 -2.63 -19.03 6.06
N THR A 241 -3.15 -19.18 4.83
CA THR A 241 -3.88 -20.39 4.41
C THR A 241 -3.00 -21.62 4.42
N LEU A 242 -1.76 -21.49 3.92
CA LEU A 242 -0.78 -22.58 3.96
C LEU A 242 -0.38 -22.94 5.39
N ALA A 243 -0.16 -21.93 6.25
CA ALA A 243 0.13 -22.15 7.67
C ALA A 243 -1.04 -22.88 8.36
N ALA A 244 -2.28 -22.41 8.20
CA ALA A 244 -3.46 -23.03 8.77
C ALA A 244 -3.67 -24.48 8.27
N ALA A 245 -3.38 -24.75 7.00
CA ALA A 245 -3.41 -26.11 6.47
C ALA A 245 -2.30 -27.00 7.06
N GLY A 246 -1.11 -26.43 7.32
CA GLY A 246 -0.01 -27.12 8.00
C GLY A 246 -0.33 -27.47 9.46
N GLU A 247 -0.92 -26.54 10.19
CA GLU A 247 -1.39 -26.74 11.58
C GLU A 247 -2.48 -27.84 11.64
N GLY A 248 -3.31 -27.96 10.58
CA GLY A 248 -4.34 -28.99 10.44
C GLY A 248 -3.85 -30.34 9.87
N ALA A 249 -2.53 -30.58 9.74
CA ALA A 249 -1.98 -31.82 9.22
C ALA A 249 -2.33 -33.05 10.09
N ALA A 250 -2.49 -32.84 11.41
CA ALA A 250 -3.21 -33.77 12.27
C ALA A 250 -4.67 -33.31 12.41
N PRO A 251 -5.68 -34.18 12.45
CA PRO A 251 -7.07 -33.79 12.66
C PRO A 251 -7.20 -32.95 13.94
N ILE A 252 -7.52 -31.65 13.78
CA ILE A 252 -7.68 -30.73 14.91
C ILE A 252 -9.09 -31.01 15.50
N PRO A 253 -9.23 -31.47 16.75
CA PRO A 253 -10.51 -31.55 17.41
C PRO A 253 -11.21 -30.17 17.40
N PHE A 254 -12.52 -30.13 17.27
CA PHE A 254 -13.26 -28.85 17.33
C PHE A 254 -13.00 -28.05 18.61
N SER A 255 -12.58 -28.71 19.70
CA SER A 255 -12.12 -28.06 20.93
C SER A 255 -10.84 -27.25 20.76
N ASP A 256 -10.04 -27.54 19.74
CA ASP A 256 -8.69 -27.03 19.54
C ASP A 256 -8.60 -26.06 18.35
N CYS A 257 -9.75 -25.64 17.78
CA CYS A 257 -9.82 -24.59 16.74
C CYS A 257 -9.15 -23.27 17.17
N ALA A 258 -8.95 -23.09 18.47
CA ALA A 258 -8.18 -21.98 19.02
C ALA A 258 -6.73 -21.92 18.52
N LEU A 259 -6.18 -23.03 18.01
CA LEU A 259 -4.84 -23.07 17.40
C LEU A 259 -4.76 -22.24 16.11
N LEU A 260 -5.87 -22.07 15.38
CA LEU A 260 -5.91 -21.27 14.14
C LEU A 260 -5.98 -19.77 14.40
N ILE A 261 -6.34 -19.35 15.64
CA ILE A 261 -6.55 -17.94 15.97
C ILE A 261 -5.29 -17.10 15.73
N PRO A 262 -4.09 -17.47 16.19
CA PRO A 262 -2.89 -16.65 15.97
C PRO A 262 -2.59 -16.43 14.50
N THR A 263 -2.70 -17.45 13.66
CA THR A 263 -2.49 -17.38 12.20
C THR A 263 -3.51 -16.44 11.54
N GLN A 264 -4.79 -16.55 11.91
CA GLN A 264 -5.85 -15.70 11.39
C GLN A 264 -5.70 -14.24 11.86
N LEU A 265 -5.33 -14.01 13.11
CA LEU A 265 -5.05 -12.67 13.62
C LEU A 265 -3.83 -12.03 12.94
N GLY A 266 -2.77 -12.81 12.72
CA GLY A 266 -1.60 -12.37 11.96
C GLY A 266 -1.95 -11.95 10.53
N MET A 267 -2.85 -12.67 9.88
CA MET A 267 -3.39 -12.35 8.54
C MET A 267 -4.21 -11.04 8.57
N ILE A 268 -5.17 -10.91 9.48
CA ILE A 268 -5.99 -9.70 9.63
C ILE A 268 -5.11 -8.48 9.92
N ALA A 269 -4.12 -8.62 10.78
CA ALA A 269 -3.15 -7.56 11.07
C ALA A 269 -2.37 -7.17 9.82
N SER A 270 -1.89 -8.13 9.03
CA SER A 270 -1.18 -7.86 7.77
C SER A 270 -2.06 -7.09 6.77
N ILE A 271 -3.30 -7.54 6.55
CA ILE A 271 -4.25 -6.88 5.64
C ILE A 271 -4.55 -5.45 6.11
N THR A 272 -4.77 -5.25 7.42
CA THR A 272 -5.01 -3.92 8.00
C THR A 272 -3.84 -2.98 7.73
N VAL A 273 -2.62 -3.44 7.97
CA VAL A 273 -1.39 -2.66 7.74
C VAL A 273 -1.24 -2.32 6.26
N ILE A 274 -1.48 -3.27 5.35
CA ILE A 274 -1.43 -3.07 3.89
C ILE A 274 -2.42 -1.99 3.44
N PHE A 275 -3.66 -2.03 3.95
CA PHE A 275 -4.65 -1.01 3.60
C PHE A 275 -4.36 0.36 4.25
N GLY A 276 -3.67 0.38 5.38
CA GLY A 276 -3.22 1.60 6.05
C GLY A 276 -4.34 2.36 6.78
N PHE A 277 -5.44 1.68 7.14
CA PHE A 277 -6.53 2.29 7.90
C PHE A 277 -6.32 2.17 9.40
N ASP A 278 -6.78 3.17 10.15
CA ASP A 278 -6.82 3.15 11.61
C ASP A 278 -8.00 2.30 12.08
N VAL A 279 -7.75 1.02 12.32
CA VAL A 279 -8.75 0.07 12.80
C VAL A 279 -8.67 -0.03 14.33
N ASN A 280 -9.76 0.27 15.00
CA ASN A 280 -9.86 0.16 16.46
C ASN A 280 -10.45 -1.19 16.91
N LYS A 281 -10.34 -1.47 18.21
CA LYS A 281 -10.84 -2.70 18.83
C LYS A 281 -12.34 -2.95 18.55
N SER A 282 -13.17 -1.90 18.59
CA SER A 282 -14.61 -2.01 18.35
C SER A 282 -14.92 -2.52 16.94
N ILE A 283 -14.19 -2.05 15.94
CA ILE A 283 -14.31 -2.47 14.53
C ILE A 283 -13.93 -3.93 14.39
N LEU A 284 -12.80 -4.34 14.96
CA LEU A 284 -12.36 -5.75 14.93
C LEU A 284 -13.31 -6.67 15.68
N THR A 285 -13.81 -6.26 16.84
CA THR A 285 -14.85 -7.00 17.57
C THR A 285 -16.11 -7.14 16.71
N ALA A 286 -16.52 -6.08 16.01
CA ALA A 286 -17.66 -6.12 15.10
C ALA A 286 -17.45 -7.08 13.93
N PHE A 287 -16.27 -7.03 13.29
CA PHE A 287 -15.90 -7.94 12.21
C PHE A 287 -15.89 -9.40 12.69
N LEU A 288 -15.17 -9.70 13.75
CA LEU A 288 -15.07 -11.05 14.31
C LEU A 288 -16.45 -11.60 14.73
N SER A 289 -17.28 -10.76 15.38
CA SER A 289 -18.63 -11.16 15.77
C SER A 289 -19.56 -11.42 14.57
N SER A 290 -19.40 -10.68 13.48
CA SER A 290 -20.22 -10.80 12.27
C SER A 290 -19.84 -12.01 11.42
N THR A 291 -18.56 -12.31 11.32
CA THR A 291 -18.03 -13.46 10.58
C THR A 291 -18.15 -14.75 11.38
N LEU A 292 -17.90 -14.65 12.69
CA LEU A 292 -17.95 -15.78 13.61
C LEU A 292 -19.33 -15.98 14.27
N GLY A 293 -20.30 -15.03 14.12
CA GLY A 293 -21.69 -15.04 14.58
C GLY A 293 -21.95 -14.43 15.97
N SER A 294 -23.17 -13.93 16.17
CA SER A 294 -23.60 -13.19 17.36
C SER A 294 -23.81 -14.04 18.64
N GLY A 295 -23.49 -15.32 18.58
CA GLY A 295 -23.63 -16.25 19.72
C GLY A 295 -22.35 -16.42 20.49
N GLY A 296 -21.73 -15.34 20.97
CA GLY A 296 -20.47 -15.36 21.71
C GLY A 296 -20.22 -16.68 22.45
N ALA A 297 -19.13 -17.35 22.25
CA ALA A 297 -18.69 -18.56 22.89
C ALA A 297 -18.80 -19.92 22.14
N THR A 298 -19.46 -20.01 21.01
CA THR A 298 -19.62 -21.32 20.35
C THR A 298 -19.23 -21.37 18.88
N LEU A 299 -18.57 -20.39 18.36
CA LEU A 299 -18.50 -20.17 16.91
C LEU A 299 -17.26 -20.67 16.20
N LEU A 300 -16.19 -20.81 16.89
CA LEU A 300 -15.20 -21.82 16.58
C LEU A 300 -15.59 -23.17 17.26
N GLY A 301 -16.70 -23.19 18.01
CA GLY A 301 -17.34 -24.36 18.56
C GLY A 301 -18.33 -24.98 17.58
N LYS A 302 -18.39 -26.27 17.59
CA LYS A 302 -19.16 -27.31 16.86
C LYS A 302 -20.25 -26.89 15.87
N THR A 303 -21.00 -25.77 16.07
CA THR A 303 -22.23 -25.51 15.31
C THR A 303 -21.99 -24.68 14.03
N VAL A 304 -21.03 -23.73 14.03
CA VAL A 304 -20.77 -22.89 12.87
C VAL A 304 -19.79 -23.54 11.91
N VAL A 305 -18.72 -24.10 12.41
CA VAL A 305 -17.81 -24.89 11.55
C VAL A 305 -18.59 -26.02 10.90
N SER A 306 -19.49 -26.72 11.61
CA SER A 306 -20.29 -27.79 11.01
C SER A 306 -21.33 -27.26 10.02
N ASN A 307 -21.85 -26.05 10.18
CA ASN A 307 -22.78 -25.46 9.22
C ASN A 307 -22.05 -24.80 8.04
N LEU A 308 -20.91 -24.17 8.28
CA LEU A 308 -20.04 -23.60 7.22
C LEU A 308 -19.40 -24.68 6.37
N VAL A 309 -18.94 -25.77 6.98
CA VAL A 309 -18.37 -26.93 6.25
C VAL A 309 -19.42 -27.62 5.38
N LYS A 310 -20.70 -27.61 5.75
CA LYS A 310 -21.78 -28.10 4.89
C LYS A 310 -22.03 -27.25 3.64
N LEU A 311 -21.58 -25.99 3.66
CA LEU A 311 -21.68 -25.09 2.51
C LEU A 311 -20.51 -25.25 1.51
N ILE A 312 -19.43 -25.95 1.89
CA ILE A 312 -18.27 -26.18 1.02
C ILE A 312 -18.53 -27.43 0.16
N PRO A 313 -18.69 -27.29 -1.17
CA PRO A 313 -18.87 -28.44 -2.06
C PRO A 313 -17.67 -29.40 -1.99
N GLY A 314 -17.92 -30.70 -1.78
CA GLY A 314 -16.87 -31.72 -1.80
C GLY A 314 -16.15 -31.96 -0.48
N VAL A 315 -16.42 -31.21 0.58
CA VAL A 315 -15.94 -31.52 1.93
C VAL A 315 -16.94 -32.46 2.58
N GLY A 316 -16.62 -33.76 2.55
CA GLY A 316 -17.46 -34.81 3.11
C GLY A 316 -17.81 -34.59 4.57
N THR A 317 -18.90 -35.27 5.01
CA THR A 317 -19.38 -35.24 6.39
C THR A 317 -18.25 -35.41 7.38
N ILE A 318 -18.11 -34.45 8.30
CA ILE A 318 -17.11 -34.47 9.37
C ILE A 318 -17.35 -35.71 10.23
N ALA A 319 -16.55 -36.72 10.01
CA ALA A 319 -16.52 -37.91 10.85
C ALA A 319 -15.66 -37.58 12.08
N GLY A 320 -16.28 -37.57 13.27
CA GLY A 320 -15.54 -37.57 14.53
C GLY A 320 -15.24 -36.21 15.18
N GLY A 321 -15.80 -35.09 14.69
CA GLY A 321 -15.64 -33.79 15.38
C GLY A 321 -14.25 -33.17 15.25
N ALA A 322 -13.56 -33.37 14.12
CA ALA A 322 -12.27 -32.77 13.80
C ALA A 322 -12.35 -31.91 12.51
N ILE A 323 -11.55 -30.85 12.45
CA ILE A 323 -11.36 -30.04 11.24
C ILE A 323 -10.15 -30.62 10.47
N SER A 324 -10.33 -30.83 9.16
CA SER A 324 -9.21 -31.23 8.30
C SER A 324 -8.35 -30.03 7.92
N ALA A 325 -7.10 -30.28 7.54
CA ALA A 325 -6.19 -29.30 6.98
C ALA A 325 -6.83 -28.46 5.85
N ALA A 326 -7.52 -29.14 4.92
CA ALA A 326 -8.23 -28.46 3.82
C ALA A 326 -9.32 -27.51 4.32
N THR A 327 -10.10 -27.92 5.32
CA THR A 327 -11.16 -27.09 5.91
C THR A 327 -10.58 -25.87 6.63
N ALA A 328 -9.51 -26.04 7.40
CA ALA A 328 -8.81 -24.94 8.08
C ALA A 328 -8.29 -23.91 7.08
N GLY A 329 -7.68 -24.37 5.99
CA GLY A 329 -7.22 -23.51 4.90
C GLY A 329 -8.36 -22.73 4.24
N VAL A 330 -9.44 -23.40 3.86
CA VAL A 330 -10.61 -22.75 3.22
C VAL A 330 -11.24 -21.69 4.12
N LEU A 331 -11.42 -21.98 5.41
CA LEU A 331 -11.97 -21.02 6.37
C LEU A 331 -11.07 -19.79 6.54
N THR A 332 -9.76 -19.99 6.60
CA THR A 332 -8.77 -18.90 6.70
C THR A 332 -8.77 -18.05 5.44
N ALA A 333 -8.80 -18.65 4.26
CA ALA A 333 -8.88 -17.93 3.00
C ALA A 333 -10.18 -17.10 2.90
N ALA A 334 -11.34 -17.71 3.19
CA ALA A 334 -12.63 -17.01 3.15
C ALA A 334 -12.70 -15.84 4.13
N LEU A 335 -12.11 -15.98 5.32
CA LEU A 335 -12.01 -14.88 6.30
C LEU A 335 -11.17 -13.73 5.76
N GLY A 336 -10.02 -14.04 5.17
CA GLY A 336 -9.13 -13.05 4.59
C GLY A 336 -9.77 -12.31 3.40
N GLU A 337 -10.39 -13.04 2.47
CA GLU A 337 -11.06 -12.45 1.31
C GLU A 337 -12.25 -11.56 1.73
N ALA A 338 -13.05 -11.99 2.71
CA ALA A 338 -14.11 -11.16 3.26
C ALA A 338 -13.57 -9.87 3.88
N TYR A 339 -12.42 -9.95 4.56
CA TYR A 339 -11.78 -8.77 5.15
C TYR A 339 -11.22 -7.84 4.08
N ILE A 340 -10.60 -8.36 3.02
CA ILE A 340 -10.21 -7.55 1.84
C ILE A 340 -11.44 -6.88 1.21
N GLY A 341 -12.55 -7.59 1.09
CA GLY A 341 -13.80 -7.03 0.59
C GLY A 341 -14.26 -5.82 1.39
N ILE A 342 -14.27 -5.91 2.71
CA ILE A 342 -14.58 -4.80 3.62
C ILE A 342 -13.61 -3.63 3.46
N MET A 343 -12.31 -3.90 3.51
CA MET A 343 -11.30 -2.85 3.32
C MET A 343 -11.41 -2.18 1.95
N THR A 344 -11.86 -2.91 0.94
CA THR A 344 -12.14 -2.36 -0.40
C THR A 344 -13.30 -1.37 -0.38
N LEU A 345 -14.41 -1.67 0.30
CA LEU A 345 -15.55 -0.74 0.43
C LEU A 345 -15.14 0.55 1.13
N VAL A 346 -14.28 0.43 2.16
CA VAL A 346 -13.73 1.61 2.85
C VAL A 346 -12.80 2.40 1.94
N PHE A 347 -11.93 1.73 1.20
CA PHE A 347 -11.01 2.38 0.26
C PHE A 347 -11.74 3.17 -0.83
N ASN A 348 -12.83 2.61 -1.35
CA ASN A 348 -13.65 3.26 -2.39
C ASN A 348 -14.55 4.38 -1.84
N GLY A 349 -14.58 4.60 -0.51
CA GLY A 349 -15.48 5.57 0.11
C GLY A 349 -16.97 5.13 0.13
N GLU A 350 -17.24 3.86 -0.19
CA GLU A 350 -18.60 3.29 -0.16
C GLU A 350 -19.09 3.06 1.27
N MET A 351 -18.14 3.00 2.21
CA MET A 351 -18.38 2.83 3.64
C MET A 351 -17.27 3.57 4.41
N SER A 352 -17.61 4.22 5.53
CA SER A 352 -16.62 4.73 6.45
C SER A 352 -16.07 3.62 7.34
N ILE A 353 -14.86 3.80 7.89
CA ILE A 353 -14.29 2.84 8.84
C ILE A 353 -15.17 2.70 10.09
N ASP A 354 -15.82 3.78 10.54
CA ASP A 354 -16.71 3.79 11.71
C ASP A 354 -18.03 3.08 11.44
N ASP A 355 -18.52 3.06 10.19
CA ASP A 355 -19.75 2.35 9.82
C ASP A 355 -19.62 0.83 10.04
N LEU A 356 -18.40 0.29 10.05
CA LEU A 356 -18.16 -1.14 10.26
C LEU A 356 -18.65 -1.62 11.62
N GLY A 357 -18.70 -0.76 12.65
CA GLY A 357 -19.28 -1.06 13.96
C GLY A 357 -20.81 -1.10 13.99
N THR A 358 -21.48 -0.55 12.96
CA THR A 358 -22.95 -0.45 12.88
C THR A 358 -23.61 -1.76 12.45
N LYS A 359 -24.96 -1.84 12.57
CA LYS A 359 -25.73 -2.99 12.08
C LYS A 359 -25.49 -3.21 10.57
N ARG A 360 -25.52 -2.12 9.77
CA ARG A 360 -25.29 -2.18 8.31
C ARG A 360 -23.92 -2.78 7.99
N GLY A 361 -22.86 -2.33 8.69
CA GLY A 361 -21.51 -2.87 8.52
C GLY A 361 -21.43 -4.36 8.85
N LYS A 362 -22.04 -4.79 9.96
CA LYS A 362 -22.09 -6.19 10.38
C LYS A 362 -22.82 -7.08 9.37
N ASP A 363 -23.95 -6.61 8.84
CA ASP A 363 -24.72 -7.33 7.82
C ASP A 363 -23.90 -7.49 6.52
N GLN A 364 -23.16 -6.44 6.11
CA GLN A 364 -22.26 -6.46 4.95
C GLN A 364 -21.10 -7.46 5.14
N MET A 365 -20.45 -7.41 6.31
CA MET A 365 -19.38 -8.35 6.66
C MET A 365 -19.87 -9.80 6.61
N THR A 366 -21.04 -10.07 7.17
CA THR A 366 -21.64 -11.40 7.16
C THR A 366 -21.96 -11.87 5.73
N ALA A 367 -22.47 -10.98 4.89
CA ALA A 367 -22.77 -11.29 3.48
C ALA A 367 -21.49 -11.61 2.70
N LEU A 368 -20.44 -10.80 2.83
CA LEU A 368 -19.16 -11.03 2.17
C LEU A 368 -18.51 -12.34 2.61
N PHE A 369 -18.51 -12.63 3.91
CA PHE A 369 -17.95 -13.88 4.40
C PHE A 369 -18.69 -15.12 3.87
N LYS A 370 -20.02 -15.06 3.81
CA LYS A 370 -20.83 -16.14 3.21
C LYS A 370 -20.54 -16.31 1.72
N TYR A 371 -20.38 -15.19 1.00
CA TYR A 371 -20.05 -15.22 -0.43
C TYR A 371 -18.67 -15.86 -0.69
N CYS A 372 -17.68 -15.56 0.13
CA CYS A 372 -16.33 -16.12 0.01
C CYS A 372 -16.24 -17.62 0.40
N LEU A 373 -17.28 -18.17 1.05
CA LEU A 373 -17.35 -19.59 1.41
C LEU A 373 -17.99 -20.48 0.33
N LEU A 374 -18.72 -19.87 -0.63
CA LEU A 374 -19.40 -20.54 -1.74
C LEU A 374 -18.50 -20.66 -2.95
#